data_5d0b4a887d0d5ffd70c287f5bba5309f
#
_entry.id   5d0b4a887d0d5ffd70c287f5bba5309f
#
_cell.length_a   1.000
_cell.length_b   1.000
_cell.length_c   1.000
_cell.angle_alpha   90.00
_cell.angle_beta   90.00
_cell.angle_gamma   90.00
#
_symmetry.space_group_name_H-M   'P 1'
#
loop_
_entity.id
_entity.type
_entity.pdbx_description
1 polymer ?
#
loop_
_entity_poly.entity_id
_entity_poly.type
_entity_poly.pdbx_seq_one_letter_code
_entity_poly.pdbx_strand_id
1 'polypeptide(L)'
;KTGRMSDSTPAAPVVLDLWCDLECPDCHRALDDVRALRARYGDRVEIRLRHFPLEKHKHAFAAAQAAEEAVAQGRGWPYIEALLSRTDDLGRTGEPVLLDVARELGLDTEEFDTALIDGRHLLIVDADHAEGKAIGVTGTPTYVIGDERLDGGKSQEGLRERIEEIVDRTLAARDR
;
A
#
# COMPACT_ATOMS: atom_id res chain seq x y z
N LYS A 1 -20.09 -20.67 39.66
CA LYS A 1 -20.01 -20.92 38.21
C LYS A 1 -19.32 -19.72 37.57
N THR A 2 -18.01 -19.79 37.45
CA THR A 2 -17.24 -18.84 36.70
C THR A 2 -17.54 -19.07 35.21
N GLY A 3 -18.45 -18.25 34.67
CA GLY A 3 -18.65 -18.19 33.21
C GLY A 3 -17.32 -17.82 32.59
N ARG A 4 -16.76 -18.70 31.78
CA ARG A 4 -15.66 -18.34 30.91
C ARG A 4 -16.19 -17.22 30.00
N MET A 5 -15.72 -16.02 30.21
CA MET A 5 -15.82 -15.00 29.17
C MET A 5 -15.07 -15.59 27.97
N SER A 6 -15.81 -15.93 26.91
CA SER A 6 -15.17 -16.29 25.65
C SER A 6 -14.24 -15.15 25.30
N ASP A 7 -12.96 -15.48 25.17
CA ASP A 7 -11.97 -14.51 24.70
C ASP A 7 -12.40 -14.09 23.29
N SER A 8 -13.08 -12.94 23.20
CA SER A 8 -13.59 -12.41 21.93
C SER A 8 -12.52 -11.64 21.18
N THR A 9 -11.23 -11.84 21.52
CA THR A 9 -10.12 -11.24 20.78
C THR A 9 -10.16 -11.78 19.34
N PRO A 10 -10.44 -10.94 18.32
CA PRO A 10 -10.42 -11.43 16.95
C PRO A 10 -9.04 -11.99 16.63
N ALA A 11 -9.01 -13.08 15.87
CA ALA A 11 -7.77 -13.61 15.35
C ALA A 11 -7.03 -12.50 14.59
N ALA A 12 -5.70 -12.46 14.70
CA ALA A 12 -4.89 -11.50 13.96
C ALA A 12 -5.18 -11.62 12.46
N PRO A 13 -5.31 -10.51 11.73
CA PRO A 13 -5.58 -10.56 10.30
C PRO A 13 -4.42 -11.21 9.53
N VAL A 14 -4.74 -11.76 8.36
CA VAL A 14 -3.71 -12.12 7.39
C VAL A 14 -3.13 -10.83 6.84
N VAL A 15 -1.82 -10.68 6.90
CA VAL A 15 -1.14 -9.48 6.39
C VAL A 15 -0.77 -9.69 4.93
N LEU A 16 -1.22 -8.76 4.08
CA LEU A 16 -0.84 -8.67 2.68
C LEU A 16 0.02 -7.42 2.51
N ASP A 17 1.30 -7.61 2.26
CA ASP A 17 2.19 -6.49 1.92
C ASP A 17 2.14 -6.24 0.42
N LEU A 18 1.80 -5.01 0.05
CA LEU A 18 1.78 -4.54 -1.34
C LEU A 18 2.94 -3.59 -1.55
N TRP A 19 3.96 -4.08 -2.23
CA TRP A 19 5.13 -3.28 -2.62
C TRP A 19 4.76 -2.47 -3.86
N CYS A 20 4.79 -1.15 -3.74
CA CYS A 20 4.16 -0.26 -4.70
C CYS A 20 5.01 0.97 -4.98
N ASP A 21 4.89 1.46 -6.21
CA ASP A 21 5.43 2.73 -6.66
C ASP A 21 4.22 3.59 -7.07
N LEU A 22 4.03 4.72 -6.38
CA LEU A 22 2.83 5.55 -6.56
C LEU A 22 2.78 6.32 -7.88
N GLU A 23 3.86 6.30 -8.66
CA GLU A 23 3.90 6.83 -10.02
C GLU A 23 3.73 5.74 -11.09
N CYS A 24 3.84 4.47 -10.70
CA CYS A 24 3.82 3.35 -11.63
C CYS A 24 2.41 3.09 -12.19
N PRO A 25 2.22 3.09 -13.51
CA PRO A 25 0.90 2.78 -14.12
C PRO A 25 0.41 1.39 -13.77
N ASP A 26 1.30 0.42 -13.61
CA ASP A 26 0.92 -0.94 -13.23
C ASP A 26 0.33 -0.99 -11.81
N CYS A 27 0.77 -0.09 -10.92
CA CYS A 27 0.21 0.03 -9.58
C CYS A 27 -1.19 0.66 -9.57
N HIS A 28 -1.52 1.46 -10.58
CA HIS A 28 -2.89 1.94 -10.76
C HIS A 28 -3.89 0.78 -10.81
N ARG A 29 -3.54 -0.29 -11.54
CA ARG A 29 -4.39 -1.48 -11.67
C ARG A 29 -4.51 -2.25 -10.35
N ALA A 30 -3.52 -2.16 -9.47
CA ALA A 30 -3.58 -2.78 -8.15
C ALA A 30 -4.71 -2.22 -7.28
N LEU A 31 -5.17 -1.01 -7.57
CA LEU A 31 -6.27 -0.39 -6.82
C LEU A 31 -7.55 -1.22 -6.87
N ASP A 32 -7.87 -1.80 -8.03
CA ASP A 32 -9.04 -2.67 -8.18
C ASP A 32 -8.91 -3.93 -7.32
N ASP A 33 -7.71 -4.51 -7.26
CA ASP A 33 -7.45 -5.68 -6.43
C ASP A 33 -7.57 -5.35 -4.94
N VAL A 34 -7.04 -4.22 -4.51
CA VAL A 34 -7.15 -3.75 -3.12
C VAL A 34 -8.63 -3.60 -2.72
N ARG A 35 -9.42 -2.95 -3.57
CA ARG A 35 -10.85 -2.75 -3.32
C ARG A 35 -11.61 -4.06 -3.24
N ALA A 36 -11.33 -4.98 -4.18
CA ALA A 36 -11.98 -6.29 -4.21
C ALA A 36 -11.62 -7.14 -2.97
N LEU A 37 -10.37 -7.13 -2.57
CA LEU A 37 -9.91 -7.88 -1.40
C LEU A 37 -10.52 -7.33 -0.11
N ARG A 38 -10.62 -6.01 0.02
CA ARG A 38 -11.28 -5.39 1.18
C ARG A 38 -12.76 -5.72 1.23
N ALA A 39 -13.44 -5.70 0.09
CA ALA A 39 -14.86 -6.05 0.01
C ALA A 39 -15.12 -7.51 0.42
N ARG A 40 -14.21 -8.41 0.04
CA ARG A 40 -14.35 -9.83 0.32
C ARG A 40 -13.98 -10.23 1.74
N TYR A 41 -12.89 -9.68 2.25
CA TYR A 41 -12.31 -10.15 3.52
C TYR A 41 -12.52 -9.20 4.71
N GLY A 42 -12.75 -7.92 4.45
CA GLY A 42 -12.89 -6.94 5.53
C GLY A 42 -11.69 -6.97 6.48
N ASP A 43 -11.97 -7.05 7.77
CA ASP A 43 -10.93 -7.03 8.82
C ASP A 43 -10.10 -8.30 8.91
N ARG A 44 -10.43 -9.35 8.17
CA ARG A 44 -9.66 -10.60 8.16
C ARG A 44 -8.35 -10.49 7.39
N VAL A 45 -8.22 -9.48 6.53
CA VAL A 45 -7.00 -9.19 5.78
C VAL A 45 -6.60 -7.75 6.02
N GLU A 46 -5.35 -7.55 6.42
CA GLU A 46 -4.74 -6.23 6.54
C GLU A 46 -3.84 -6.00 5.33
N ILE A 47 -4.17 -5.00 4.52
CA ILE A 47 -3.35 -4.63 3.36
C ILE A 47 -2.43 -3.50 3.79
N ARG A 48 -1.12 -3.73 3.69
CA ARG A 48 -0.09 -2.73 4.00
C ARG A 48 0.60 -2.31 2.72
N LEU A 49 0.57 -1.03 2.42
CA LEU A 49 1.37 -0.50 1.33
C LEU A 49 2.81 -0.36 1.81
N ARG A 50 3.73 -0.94 1.03
CA ARG A 50 5.17 -0.85 1.25
C ARG A 50 5.78 -0.09 0.07
N HIS A 51 6.64 0.85 0.36
CA HIS A 51 7.17 1.74 -0.67
C HIS A 51 8.33 1.10 -1.43
N PHE A 52 8.22 1.08 -2.75
CA PHE A 52 9.28 0.62 -3.64
C PHE A 52 9.40 1.57 -4.85
N PRO A 53 9.82 2.83 -4.60
CA PRO A 53 9.96 3.79 -5.69
C PRO A 53 11.05 3.35 -6.67
N LEU A 54 10.69 3.31 -7.96
CA LEU A 54 11.60 2.90 -9.03
C LEU A 54 12.40 4.12 -9.50
N GLU A 55 13.70 3.93 -9.79
CA GLU A 55 14.60 5.01 -10.21
C GLU A 55 14.11 5.73 -11.47
N LYS A 56 13.48 5.01 -12.38
CA LYS A 56 12.94 5.58 -13.63
C LYS A 56 11.75 6.52 -13.42
N HIS A 57 11.13 6.51 -12.24
CA HIS A 57 9.98 7.34 -11.92
C HIS A 57 10.42 8.53 -11.06
N LYS A 58 10.57 9.70 -11.68
CA LYS A 58 11.14 10.89 -11.04
C LYS A 58 10.42 11.34 -9.77
N HIS A 59 9.12 11.10 -9.68
CA HIS A 59 8.28 11.62 -8.60
C HIS A 59 7.86 10.56 -7.60
N ALA A 60 8.26 9.29 -7.82
CA ALA A 60 7.86 8.18 -6.97
C ALA A 60 8.35 8.32 -5.54
N PHE A 61 9.58 8.80 -5.35
CA PHE A 61 10.16 8.96 -4.03
C PHE A 61 9.45 10.05 -3.23
N ALA A 62 9.18 11.19 -3.85
CA ALA A 62 8.41 12.26 -3.23
C ALA A 62 6.97 11.81 -2.92
N ALA A 63 6.35 11.06 -3.83
CA ALA A 63 5.00 10.52 -3.63
C ALA A 63 4.94 9.55 -2.44
N ALA A 64 5.97 8.72 -2.26
CA ALA A 64 6.06 7.82 -1.11
C ALA A 64 6.12 8.60 0.21
N GLN A 65 6.94 9.66 0.27
CA GLN A 65 7.00 10.54 1.43
C GLN A 65 5.67 11.26 1.69
N ALA A 66 5.01 11.70 0.62
CA ALA A 66 3.69 12.33 0.70
C ALA A 66 2.65 11.38 1.30
N ALA A 67 2.65 10.12 0.88
CA ALA A 67 1.76 9.11 1.43
C ALA A 67 1.99 8.92 2.93
N GLU A 68 3.24 8.93 3.38
CA GLU A 68 3.57 8.82 4.81
C GLU A 68 3.11 10.05 5.60
N GLU A 69 3.16 11.25 5.02
CA GLU A 69 2.59 12.41 5.68
C GLU A 69 1.07 12.31 5.78
N ALA A 70 0.40 11.80 4.76
CA ALA A 70 -1.04 11.53 4.82
C ALA A 70 -1.39 10.52 5.91
N VAL A 71 -0.57 9.48 6.09
CA VAL A 71 -0.69 8.52 7.19
C VAL A 71 -0.57 9.25 8.53
N ALA A 72 0.43 10.12 8.70
CA ALA A 72 0.65 10.90 9.91
C ALA A 72 -0.55 11.81 10.22
N GLN A 73 -1.24 12.30 9.20
CA GLN A 73 -2.46 13.11 9.35
C GLN A 73 -3.74 12.27 9.44
N GLY A 74 -3.64 10.94 9.49
CA GLY A 74 -4.78 10.05 9.69
C GLY A 74 -5.58 9.71 8.42
N ARG A 75 -5.05 10.00 7.22
CA ARG A 75 -5.73 9.79 5.95
C ARG A 75 -4.85 9.05 4.92
N GLY A 76 -4.12 8.03 5.39
CA GLY A 76 -3.17 7.30 4.54
C GLY A 76 -3.79 6.66 3.31
N TRP A 77 -4.68 5.72 3.50
CA TRP A 77 -5.28 5.00 2.36
C TRP A 77 -6.12 5.89 1.44
N PRO A 78 -6.94 6.82 1.94
CA PRO A 78 -7.63 7.76 1.04
C PRO A 78 -6.66 8.51 0.13
N TYR A 79 -5.51 8.93 0.66
CA TYR A 79 -4.47 9.60 -0.11
C TYR A 79 -3.82 8.68 -1.14
N ILE A 80 -3.44 7.48 -0.71
CA ILE A 80 -2.81 6.47 -1.57
C ILE A 80 -3.74 6.11 -2.74
N GLU A 81 -5.01 5.86 -2.46
CA GLU A 81 -5.99 5.55 -3.51
C GLU A 81 -6.16 6.69 -4.49
N ALA A 82 -6.20 7.93 -4.00
CA ALA A 82 -6.30 9.10 -4.87
C ALA A 82 -5.08 9.24 -5.78
N LEU A 83 -3.86 9.03 -5.25
CA LEU A 83 -2.65 9.07 -6.08
C LEU A 83 -2.62 7.93 -7.09
N LEU A 84 -2.97 6.71 -6.67
CA LEU A 84 -2.98 5.56 -7.58
C LEU A 84 -3.99 5.74 -8.72
N SER A 85 -5.06 6.48 -8.51
CA SER A 85 -6.00 6.83 -9.58
C SER A 85 -5.47 7.90 -10.53
N ARG A 86 -4.36 8.58 -10.18
CA ARG A 86 -3.78 9.72 -10.91
C ARG A 86 -2.30 9.52 -11.25
N THR A 87 -1.87 8.29 -11.47
CA THR A 87 -0.45 8.00 -11.78
C THR A 87 0.03 8.74 -13.03
N ASP A 88 -0.82 8.90 -14.04
CA ASP A 88 -0.48 9.63 -15.26
C ASP A 88 -0.29 11.13 -14.97
N ASP A 89 -1.15 11.74 -14.18
CA ASP A 89 -1.05 13.15 -13.80
C ASP A 89 0.23 13.39 -13.01
N LEU A 90 0.56 12.52 -12.07
CA LEU A 90 1.78 12.61 -11.29
C LEU A 90 3.01 12.54 -12.21
N GLY A 91 3.01 11.61 -13.15
CA GLY A 91 4.12 11.46 -14.09
C GLY A 91 4.32 12.67 -14.99
N ARG A 92 3.24 13.32 -15.43
CA ARG A 92 3.30 14.48 -16.32
C ARG A 92 3.52 15.79 -15.59
N THR A 93 2.82 16.00 -14.49
CA THR A 93 2.77 17.29 -13.77
C THR A 93 3.77 17.35 -12.63
N GLY A 94 4.04 16.21 -11.98
CA GLY A 94 4.99 16.13 -10.88
C GLY A 94 4.41 16.48 -9.52
N GLU A 95 5.26 17.00 -8.64
CA GLU A 95 4.95 17.22 -7.23
C GLU A 95 3.72 18.09 -6.93
N PRO A 96 3.32 19.08 -7.77
CA PRO A 96 2.08 19.81 -7.50
C PRO A 96 0.84 18.93 -7.30
N VAL A 97 0.80 17.76 -7.95
CA VAL A 97 -0.30 16.80 -7.78
C VAL A 97 -0.38 16.31 -6.32
N LEU A 98 0.76 16.16 -5.66
CA LEU A 98 0.82 15.70 -4.27
C LEU A 98 0.09 16.66 -3.33
N LEU A 99 0.27 17.97 -3.53
CA LEU A 99 -0.41 19.00 -2.74
C LEU A 99 -1.89 19.13 -3.14
N ASP A 100 -2.21 18.98 -4.41
CA ASP A 100 -3.59 19.04 -4.88
C ASP A 100 -4.44 17.95 -4.22
N VAL A 101 -3.93 16.73 -4.18
CA VAL A 101 -4.62 15.60 -3.51
C VAL A 101 -4.76 15.86 -2.01
N ALA A 102 -3.72 16.37 -1.36
CA ALA A 102 -3.77 16.71 0.06
C ALA A 102 -4.89 17.75 0.32
N ARG A 103 -4.98 18.76 -0.53
CA ARG A 103 -6.01 19.80 -0.41
C ARG A 103 -7.40 19.22 -0.61
N GLU A 104 -7.59 18.38 -1.62
CA GLU A 104 -8.87 17.74 -1.91
C GLU A 104 -9.37 16.89 -0.74
N LEU A 105 -8.46 16.28 0.00
CA LEU A 105 -8.78 15.45 1.15
C LEU A 105 -8.88 16.23 2.46
N GLY A 106 -8.71 17.55 2.41
CA GLY A 106 -8.82 18.40 3.61
C GLY A 106 -7.64 18.26 4.58
N LEU A 107 -6.48 17.80 4.09
CA LEU A 107 -5.29 17.71 4.90
C LEU A 107 -4.67 19.10 5.15
N ASP A 108 -3.86 19.21 6.20
CA ASP A 108 -3.08 20.41 6.47
C ASP A 108 -1.98 20.52 5.42
N THR A 109 -2.18 21.41 4.44
CA THR A 109 -1.27 21.55 3.29
C THR A 109 0.04 22.23 3.66
N GLU A 110 0.06 23.12 4.64
CA GLU A 110 1.30 23.74 5.11
C GLU A 110 2.19 22.70 5.75
N GLU A 111 1.63 21.89 6.67
CA GLU A 111 2.36 20.80 7.32
C GLU A 111 2.81 19.77 6.29
N PHE A 112 1.96 19.48 5.33
CA PHE A 112 2.26 18.55 4.25
C PHE A 112 3.47 18.99 3.42
N ASP A 113 3.49 20.25 3.01
CA ASP A 113 4.60 20.84 2.27
C ASP A 113 5.89 20.85 3.09
N THR A 114 5.79 21.23 4.37
CA THR A 114 6.93 21.21 5.29
C THR A 114 7.51 19.81 5.44
N ALA A 115 6.66 18.80 5.55
CA ALA A 115 7.09 17.41 5.67
C ALA A 115 7.87 16.93 4.44
N LEU A 116 7.47 17.35 3.25
CA LEU A 116 8.18 17.04 2.01
C LEU A 116 9.54 17.74 1.95
N ILE A 117 9.62 18.99 2.44
CA ILE A 117 10.85 19.79 2.43
C ILE A 117 11.86 19.24 3.45
N ASP A 118 11.42 18.92 4.67
CA ASP A 118 12.34 18.52 5.74
C ASP A 118 12.74 17.03 5.68
N GLY A 119 12.11 16.24 4.83
CA GLY A 119 12.47 14.84 4.64
C GLY A 119 12.20 13.94 5.85
N ARG A 120 11.26 14.31 6.71
CA ARG A 120 10.97 13.57 7.96
C ARG A 120 10.54 12.12 7.75
N HIS A 121 10.04 11.78 6.55
CA HIS A 121 9.58 10.43 6.22
C HIS A 121 10.56 9.62 5.36
N LEU A 122 11.74 10.16 5.08
CA LEU A 122 12.76 9.50 4.26
C LEU A 122 13.14 8.11 4.79
N LEU A 123 13.33 7.99 6.10
CA LEU A 123 13.79 6.73 6.69
C LEU A 123 12.77 5.61 6.53
N ILE A 124 11.48 5.92 6.60
CA ILE A 124 10.41 4.92 6.41
C ILE A 124 10.43 4.41 4.97
N VAL A 125 10.54 5.32 4.02
CA VAL A 125 10.58 4.97 2.58
C VAL A 125 11.82 4.14 2.27
N ASP A 126 12.98 4.55 2.76
CA ASP A 126 14.23 3.82 2.55
C ASP A 126 14.21 2.44 3.19
N ALA A 127 13.64 2.32 4.39
CA ALA A 127 13.51 1.03 5.08
C ALA A 127 12.61 0.07 4.30
N ASP A 128 11.47 0.54 3.81
CA ASP A 128 10.59 -0.27 2.96
C ASP A 128 11.31 -0.74 1.71
N HIS A 129 11.96 0.18 1.01
CA HIS A 129 12.70 -0.12 -0.22
C HIS A 129 13.80 -1.16 0.02
N ALA A 130 14.58 -0.99 1.09
CA ALA A 130 15.64 -1.91 1.45
C ALA A 130 15.11 -3.31 1.78
N GLU A 131 14.02 -3.38 2.53
CA GLU A 131 13.36 -4.65 2.87
C GLU A 131 12.84 -5.34 1.62
N GLY A 132 12.22 -4.59 0.71
CA GLY A 132 11.74 -5.12 -0.57
C GLY A 132 12.87 -5.76 -1.36
N LYS A 133 14.00 -5.06 -1.48
CA LYS A 133 15.19 -5.61 -2.17
C LYS A 133 15.69 -6.88 -1.48
N ALA A 134 15.72 -6.89 -0.15
CA ALA A 134 16.23 -8.04 0.61
C ALA A 134 15.38 -9.30 0.39
N ILE A 135 14.06 -9.16 0.20
CA ILE A 135 13.17 -10.30 -0.06
C ILE A 135 12.97 -10.59 -1.54
N GLY A 136 13.69 -9.92 -2.41
CA GLY A 136 13.72 -10.20 -3.85
C GLY A 136 12.68 -9.46 -4.69
N VAL A 137 12.09 -8.38 -4.18
CA VAL A 137 11.22 -7.50 -4.98
C VAL A 137 12.07 -6.80 -6.04
N THR A 138 11.66 -6.91 -7.30
CA THR A 138 12.37 -6.32 -8.45
C THR A 138 11.51 -5.35 -9.26
N GLY A 139 10.23 -5.28 -8.98
CA GLY A 139 9.29 -4.42 -9.68
C GLY A 139 8.00 -4.25 -8.90
N THR A 140 7.10 -3.44 -9.44
CA THR A 140 5.83 -3.11 -8.80
C THR A 140 4.65 -3.30 -9.75
N PRO A 141 3.48 -3.66 -9.25
CA PRO A 141 3.21 -4.07 -7.88
C PRO A 141 3.73 -5.48 -7.58
N THR A 142 4.14 -5.72 -6.34
CA THR A 142 4.50 -7.05 -5.87
C THR A 142 3.75 -7.31 -4.57
N TYR A 143 3.07 -8.44 -4.49
CA TYR A 143 2.27 -8.84 -3.32
C TYR A 143 3.02 -9.91 -2.53
N VAL A 144 3.07 -9.76 -1.22
CA VAL A 144 3.72 -10.74 -0.33
C VAL A 144 2.74 -11.13 0.77
N ILE A 145 2.48 -12.42 0.88
CA ILE A 145 1.62 -13.01 1.92
C ILE A 145 2.41 -14.16 2.54
N GLY A 146 2.84 -13.98 3.80
CA GLY A 146 3.73 -14.96 4.42
C GLY A 146 5.02 -15.12 3.61
N ASP A 147 5.30 -16.34 3.17
CA ASP A 147 6.49 -16.66 2.38
C ASP A 147 6.26 -16.57 0.87
N GLU A 148 5.04 -16.25 0.44
CA GLU A 148 4.68 -16.27 -0.97
C GLU A 148 4.73 -14.87 -1.56
N ARG A 149 5.44 -14.74 -2.69
CA ARG A 149 5.58 -13.51 -3.45
C ARG A 149 4.91 -13.65 -4.82
N LEU A 150 4.05 -12.70 -5.15
CA LEU A 150 3.36 -12.64 -6.44
C LEU A 150 3.72 -11.34 -7.15
N ASP A 151 4.41 -11.45 -8.28
CA ASP A 151 4.81 -10.29 -9.08
C ASP A 151 3.68 -9.90 -10.03
N GLY A 152 3.20 -8.66 -9.92
CA GLY A 152 2.10 -8.14 -10.75
C GLY A 152 2.61 -7.62 -12.09
N GLY A 153 3.28 -6.49 -12.09
CA GLY A 153 3.82 -5.89 -13.30
C GLY A 153 2.79 -5.74 -14.41
N LYS A 154 3.19 -6.04 -15.64
CA LYS A 154 2.33 -5.92 -16.82
C LYS A 154 1.33 -7.07 -16.96
N SER A 155 1.65 -8.24 -16.43
CA SER A 155 0.78 -9.42 -16.51
C SER A 155 0.10 -9.65 -15.18
N GLN A 156 -1.08 -9.06 -15.03
CA GLN A 156 -1.89 -9.20 -13.81
C GLN A 156 -3.06 -10.18 -13.98
N GLU A 157 -3.08 -10.92 -15.10
CA GLU A 157 -4.12 -11.90 -15.34
C GLU A 157 -4.07 -13.04 -14.32
N GLY A 158 -5.20 -13.30 -13.68
CA GLY A 158 -5.33 -14.33 -12.65
C GLY A 158 -4.64 -14.02 -11.34
N LEU A 159 -4.06 -12.84 -11.19
CA LEU A 159 -3.31 -12.45 -9.99
C LEU A 159 -4.21 -12.40 -8.76
N ARG A 160 -5.37 -11.75 -8.85
CA ARG A 160 -6.31 -11.62 -7.74
C ARG A 160 -6.79 -13.00 -7.25
N GLU A 161 -7.11 -13.89 -8.18
CA GLU A 161 -7.54 -15.26 -7.85
C GLU A 161 -6.46 -16.02 -7.10
N ARG A 162 -5.20 -15.85 -7.47
CA ARG A 162 -4.08 -16.47 -6.77
C ARG A 162 -3.89 -15.89 -5.36
N ILE A 163 -4.05 -14.57 -5.21
CA ILE A 163 -3.99 -13.91 -3.90
C ILE A 163 -5.12 -14.45 -3.02
N GLU A 164 -6.34 -14.51 -3.53
CA GLU A 164 -7.50 -15.01 -2.81
C GLU A 164 -7.31 -16.47 -2.38
N GLU A 165 -6.75 -17.30 -3.24
CA GLU A 165 -6.44 -18.70 -2.91
C GLU A 165 -5.47 -18.80 -1.73
N ILE A 166 -4.42 -18.00 -1.74
CA ILE A 166 -3.43 -17.98 -0.64
C ILE A 166 -4.08 -17.49 0.66
N VAL A 167 -4.86 -16.42 0.60
CA VAL A 167 -5.56 -15.88 1.75
C VAL A 167 -6.55 -16.90 2.31
N ASP A 168 -7.35 -17.51 1.46
CA ASP A 168 -8.35 -18.52 1.88
C ASP A 168 -7.67 -19.70 2.56
N ARG A 169 -6.58 -20.19 2.00
CA ARG A 169 -5.79 -21.31 2.58
C ARG A 169 -5.20 -20.90 3.94
N THR A 170 -4.68 -19.69 4.06
CA THR A 170 -4.11 -19.19 5.31
C THR A 170 -5.17 -19.05 6.40
N LEU A 171 -6.33 -18.51 6.04
CA LEU A 171 -7.46 -18.40 6.97
C LEU A 171 -7.97 -19.77 7.40
N ALA A 172 -8.10 -20.72 6.48
CA ALA A 172 -8.54 -22.08 6.77
C ALA A 172 -7.57 -22.79 7.75
N ALA A 173 -6.26 -22.57 7.60
CA ALA A 173 -5.26 -23.15 8.50
C ALA A 173 -5.34 -22.58 9.92
N ARG A 174 -5.78 -21.32 10.07
CA ARG A 174 -5.94 -20.67 11.38
C ARG A 174 -7.19 -21.11 12.13
N ASP A 175 -8.20 -21.59 11.41
CA ASP A 175 -9.48 -22.02 11.97
C ASP A 175 -9.43 -23.47 12.50
N ARG A 176 -8.29 -24.14 12.41
CA ARG A 176 -8.10 -25.50 12.91
C ARG A 176 -7.64 -25.56 14.35
#